data_296fe3e42aae291fb630db1a7ae08291
#
_entry.id   296fe3e42aae291fb630db1a7ae08291
#
_cell.length_a   1.000
_cell.length_b   1.000
_cell.length_c   1.000
_cell.angle_alpha   90.00
_cell.angle_beta   90.00
_cell.angle_gamma   90.00
#
_symmetry.space_group_name_H-M   'P 1'
#
loop_
_entity.id
_entity.type
_entity.pdbx_description
1 polymer ?
#
loop_
_entity_poly.entity_id
_entity_poly.type
_entity_poly.pdbx_seq_one_letter_code
_entity_poly.pdbx_strand_id
1 'polypeptide(L)'
;QELEQCIRLYGKDIYSFCMHLTKEKTSADDLYQDTFLEATKKLEAIRYEDNPKSYLLSVAIRLWRNRVRKRAWRNRIVPQNVDTEAEQAKSDCPDMSESVIADEEKRMLWKAIDRLDDRYRIPLLLYYMEELSIAEIAGLLAIPEGTVKSRLHKARKLLEKELEDYYS
;
A
#
# COMPACT_ATOMS: atom_id res chain seq x y z
N GLN A 1 9.18 -22.74 10.04
CA GLN A 1 10.45 -22.50 9.36
C GLN A 1 10.28 -21.72 8.06
N GLU A 2 9.29 -22.11 7.27
CA GLU A 2 9.01 -21.37 6.03
C GLU A 2 8.53 -19.96 6.30
N LEU A 3 7.73 -19.79 7.34
CA LEU A 3 7.24 -18.47 7.71
C LEU A 3 8.38 -17.57 8.20
N GLU A 4 9.27 -18.11 9.04
CA GLU A 4 10.43 -17.36 9.52
C GLU A 4 11.31 -16.91 8.38
N GLN A 5 11.48 -17.77 7.39
CA GLN A 5 12.24 -17.44 6.19
C GLN A 5 11.57 -16.33 5.38
N CYS A 6 10.26 -16.39 5.24
CA CYS A 6 9.51 -15.35 4.54
C CYS A 6 9.61 -14.01 5.28
N ILE A 7 9.52 -14.02 6.60
CA ILE A 7 9.67 -12.81 7.40
C ILE A 7 11.07 -12.22 7.21
N ARG A 8 12.08 -13.08 7.20
CA ARG A 8 13.45 -12.64 7.05
C ARG A 8 13.71 -12.04 5.67
N LEU A 9 13.17 -12.66 4.62
CA LEU A 9 13.40 -12.22 3.25
C LEU A 9 12.52 -11.03 2.84
N TYR A 10 11.27 -11.04 3.25
CA TYR A 10 10.28 -10.09 2.75
C TYR A 10 9.68 -9.17 3.81
N GLY A 11 10.03 -9.38 5.07
CA GLY A 11 9.42 -8.64 6.17
C GLY A 11 9.52 -7.13 6.03
N LYS A 12 10.71 -6.62 5.68
CA LYS A 12 10.92 -5.19 5.51
C LYS A 12 10.05 -4.62 4.39
N ASP A 13 10.01 -5.32 3.27
CA ASP A 13 9.25 -4.86 2.11
C ASP A 13 7.75 -4.85 2.41
N ILE A 14 7.27 -5.92 3.06
CA ILE A 14 5.85 -6.00 3.43
C ILE A 14 5.50 -4.94 4.46
N TYR A 15 6.36 -4.72 5.44
CA TYR A 15 6.11 -3.69 6.46
C TYR A 15 6.06 -2.29 5.83
N SER A 16 7.02 -1.98 4.96
CA SER A 16 7.04 -0.70 4.26
C SER A 16 5.79 -0.51 3.41
N PHE A 17 5.36 -1.57 2.73
CA PHE A 17 4.14 -1.54 1.94
C PHE A 17 2.92 -1.27 2.83
N CYS A 18 2.84 -1.93 3.99
CA CYS A 18 1.76 -1.71 4.94
C CYS A 18 1.75 -0.26 5.45
N MET A 19 2.93 0.32 5.68
CA MET A 19 3.02 1.72 6.08
C MET A 19 2.44 2.65 5.03
N HIS A 20 2.75 2.41 3.77
CA HIS A 20 2.23 3.26 2.70
C HIS A 20 0.75 3.01 2.41
N LEU A 21 0.25 1.80 2.68
CA LEU A 21 -1.18 1.53 2.55
C LEU A 21 -1.98 2.25 3.64
N THR A 22 -1.56 2.10 4.88
CA THR A 22 -2.32 2.58 6.04
C THR A 22 -2.04 4.03 6.39
N LYS A 23 -0.85 4.51 6.07
CA LYS A 23 -0.37 5.87 6.37
C LYS A 23 -0.27 6.16 7.87
N GLU A 24 -0.34 5.14 8.71
CA GLU A 24 -0.31 5.26 10.15
C GLU A 24 0.41 4.06 10.75
N LYS A 25 1.33 4.31 11.68
CA LYS A 25 2.17 3.26 12.24
C LYS A 25 1.38 2.15 12.94
N THR A 26 0.43 2.52 13.79
CA THR A 26 -0.37 1.55 14.53
C THR A 26 -1.15 0.63 13.59
N SER A 27 -1.79 1.22 12.58
CA SER A 27 -2.53 0.47 11.58
C SER A 27 -1.60 -0.40 10.74
N ALA A 28 -0.41 0.10 10.42
CA ALA A 28 0.57 -0.67 9.67
C ALA A 28 1.07 -1.88 10.46
N ASP A 29 1.35 -1.70 11.75
CA ASP A 29 1.78 -2.80 12.62
C ASP A 29 0.70 -3.88 12.67
N ASP A 30 -0.56 -3.50 12.84
CA ASP A 30 -1.68 -4.43 12.87
C ASP A 30 -1.85 -5.15 11.54
N LEU A 31 -1.78 -4.41 10.45
CA LEU A 31 -1.92 -4.99 9.12
C LEU A 31 -0.79 -5.96 8.81
N TYR A 32 0.43 -5.58 9.17
CA TYR A 32 1.61 -6.43 9.02
C TYR A 32 1.44 -7.75 9.75
N GLN A 33 1.05 -7.68 11.03
CA GLN A 33 0.84 -8.89 11.84
C GLN A 33 -0.27 -9.74 11.26
N ASP A 34 -1.39 -9.15 10.91
CA ASP A 34 -2.54 -9.88 10.36
C ASP A 34 -2.17 -10.53 9.03
N THR A 35 -1.35 -9.87 8.21
CA THR A 35 -0.90 -10.42 6.94
C THR A 35 -0.13 -11.72 7.16
N PHE A 36 0.81 -11.71 8.08
CA PHE A 36 1.60 -12.92 8.36
C PHE A 36 0.80 -13.99 9.09
N LEU A 37 -0.16 -13.60 9.94
CA LEU A 37 -1.07 -14.56 10.57
C LEU A 37 -1.95 -15.27 9.53
N GLU A 38 -2.48 -14.53 8.57
CA GLU A 38 -3.24 -15.14 7.48
C GLU A 38 -2.37 -16.05 6.62
N ALA A 39 -1.12 -15.64 6.41
CA ALA A 39 -0.18 -16.46 5.64
C ALA A 39 0.13 -17.79 6.33
N THR A 40 0.17 -17.82 7.67
CA THR A 40 0.41 -19.07 8.39
C THR A 40 -0.69 -20.09 8.17
N LYS A 41 -1.92 -19.63 7.99
CA LYS A 41 -3.05 -20.54 7.78
C LYS A 41 -2.97 -21.27 6.45
N LYS A 42 -2.23 -20.74 5.50
CA LYS A 42 -2.14 -21.28 4.14
C LYS A 42 -0.69 -21.55 3.71
N LEU A 43 0.18 -21.82 4.68
CA LEU A 43 1.58 -22.11 4.41
C LEU A 43 1.77 -23.22 3.38
N GLU A 44 0.92 -24.24 3.43
CA GLU A 44 1.00 -25.35 2.48
C GLU A 44 0.64 -24.93 1.05
N ALA A 45 -0.11 -23.86 0.89
CA ALA A 45 -0.46 -23.33 -0.41
C ALA A 45 0.59 -22.38 -0.96
N ILE A 46 1.55 -21.96 -0.14
CA ILE A 46 2.64 -21.11 -0.58
C ILE A 46 3.72 -22.01 -1.16
N ARG A 47 3.67 -22.19 -2.47
CA ARG A 47 4.71 -22.94 -3.16
C ARG A 47 5.92 -22.07 -3.35
N TYR A 48 7.08 -22.66 -3.20
CA TYR A 48 8.33 -21.93 -3.45
C TYR A 48 8.45 -21.43 -4.88
N GLU A 49 7.75 -22.07 -5.80
CA GLU A 49 7.74 -21.70 -7.21
C GLU A 49 6.90 -20.45 -7.47
N ASP A 50 5.89 -20.21 -6.64
CA ASP A 50 5.07 -19.01 -6.73
C ASP A 50 5.73 -17.93 -5.90
N ASN A 51 5.74 -16.72 -6.39
CA ASN A 51 6.40 -15.61 -5.71
C ASN A 51 5.74 -15.36 -4.35
N PRO A 52 6.39 -15.76 -3.21
CA PRO A 52 5.79 -15.59 -1.88
C PRO A 52 5.53 -14.13 -1.54
N LYS A 53 6.37 -13.24 -2.03
CA LYS A 53 6.19 -11.81 -1.80
C LYS A 53 4.89 -11.31 -2.42
N SER A 54 4.59 -11.71 -3.66
CA SER A 54 3.34 -11.35 -4.32
C SER A 54 2.13 -11.88 -3.55
N TYR A 55 2.23 -13.08 -3.02
CA TYR A 55 1.16 -13.65 -2.20
C TYR A 55 0.95 -12.80 -0.94
N LEU A 56 2.02 -12.45 -0.24
CA LEU A 56 1.93 -11.62 0.96
C LEU A 56 1.35 -10.24 0.65
N LEU A 57 1.74 -9.64 -0.46
CA LEU A 57 1.19 -8.37 -0.90
C LEU A 57 -0.31 -8.49 -1.16
N SER A 58 -0.74 -9.58 -1.80
CA SER A 58 -2.16 -9.80 -2.08
C SER A 58 -2.98 -9.94 -0.79
N VAL A 59 -2.42 -10.63 0.20
CA VAL A 59 -3.07 -10.78 1.50
C VAL A 59 -3.21 -9.41 2.19
N ALA A 60 -2.13 -8.64 2.20
CA ALA A 60 -2.14 -7.30 2.82
C ALA A 60 -3.18 -6.40 2.17
N ILE A 61 -3.24 -6.41 0.84
CA ILE A 61 -4.21 -5.59 0.10
C ILE A 61 -5.63 -6.03 0.39
N ARG A 62 -5.87 -7.34 0.42
CA ARG A 62 -7.21 -7.87 0.72
C ARG A 62 -7.67 -7.47 2.10
N LEU A 63 -6.80 -7.61 3.09
CA LEU A 63 -7.11 -7.22 4.47
C LEU A 63 -7.34 -5.72 4.59
N TRP A 64 -6.53 -4.93 3.91
CA TRP A 64 -6.70 -3.48 3.89
C TRP A 64 -8.03 -3.08 3.27
N ARG A 65 -8.40 -3.65 2.13
CA ARG A 65 -9.65 -3.38 1.47
C ARG A 65 -10.85 -3.77 2.33
N ASN A 66 -10.73 -4.88 3.06
CA ASN A 66 -11.78 -5.30 4.00
C ASN A 66 -11.96 -4.28 5.12
N ARG A 67 -10.86 -3.75 5.65
CA ARG A 67 -10.91 -2.71 6.70
C ARG A 67 -11.55 -1.44 6.19
N VAL A 68 -11.20 -1.03 4.99
CA VAL A 68 -11.76 0.17 4.37
C VAL A 68 -13.26 0.01 4.17
N ARG A 69 -13.70 -1.15 3.68
CA ARG A 69 -15.12 -1.42 3.49
C ARG A 69 -15.89 -1.43 4.80
N LYS A 70 -15.34 -2.03 5.84
CA LYS A 70 -15.96 -2.06 7.16
C LYS A 70 -16.10 -0.65 7.73
N ARG A 71 -15.08 0.17 7.57
CA ARG A 71 -15.11 1.56 8.04
C ARG A 71 -16.16 2.36 7.29
N ALA A 72 -16.23 2.21 5.98
CA ALA A 72 -17.23 2.87 5.16
C ALA A 72 -18.65 2.44 5.55
N TRP A 73 -18.82 1.17 5.83
CA TRP A 73 -20.12 0.62 6.25
C TRP A 73 -20.53 1.17 7.62
N ARG A 74 -19.60 1.23 8.56
CA ARG A 74 -19.87 1.81 9.89
C ARG A 74 -20.26 3.28 9.78
N ASN A 75 -19.58 4.01 8.92
CA ASN A 75 -19.87 5.44 8.73
C ASN A 75 -21.25 5.68 8.11
N ARG A 76 -21.77 4.72 7.35
CA ARG A 76 -23.14 4.81 6.82
C ARG A 76 -24.19 4.58 7.90
N ILE A 77 -23.92 3.67 8.83
CA ILE A 77 -24.89 3.30 9.87
C ILE A 77 -24.83 4.27 11.03
N VAL A 78 -23.62 4.70 11.40
CA VAL A 78 -23.41 5.65 12.49
C VAL A 78 -22.62 6.82 11.95
N PRO A 79 -23.29 7.87 11.45
CA PRO A 79 -22.58 9.05 11.00
C PRO A 79 -21.93 9.71 12.20
N GLN A 80 -20.67 9.43 12.40
CA GLN A 80 -19.90 10.08 13.45
C GLN A 80 -19.04 11.17 12.82
N ASN A 81 -19.07 12.32 13.41
CA ASN A 81 -18.28 13.46 13.02
C ASN A 81 -16.83 13.33 13.47
N VAL A 82 -16.32 12.11 13.55
CA VAL A 82 -15.02 11.84 14.13
C VAL A 82 -13.93 11.76 13.06
N ASP A 83 -14.32 11.86 11.82
CA ASP A 83 -13.41 11.59 10.71
C ASP A 83 -12.34 12.63 10.49
N THR A 84 -12.49 13.79 11.11
CA THR A 84 -11.52 14.84 10.95
C THR A 84 -10.21 14.60 11.70
N GLU A 85 -10.23 13.76 12.71
CA GLU A 85 -9.02 13.47 13.47
C GLU A 85 -8.14 12.41 12.82
N ALA A 86 -8.76 11.49 12.11
CA ALA A 86 -8.02 10.44 11.42
C ALA A 86 -7.20 10.99 10.25
N GLU A 87 -7.65 12.08 9.69
CA GLU A 87 -6.94 12.70 8.56
C GLU A 87 -5.66 13.41 9.00
N GLN A 88 -5.51 13.67 10.28
CA GLN A 88 -4.34 14.36 10.79
C GLN A 88 -3.27 13.41 11.30
N ALA A 89 -3.49 12.12 11.20
CA ALA A 89 -2.45 11.18 11.53
C ALA A 89 -1.32 11.39 10.55
N LYS A 90 -0.32 12.09 11.00
CA LYS A 90 0.87 12.34 10.21
C LYS A 90 1.54 11.01 9.96
N SER A 91 1.66 10.67 8.71
CA SER A 91 2.48 9.53 8.36
C SER A 91 3.93 9.93 8.64
N ASP A 92 4.34 9.70 9.85
CA ASP A 92 5.75 9.73 10.16
C ASP A 92 6.33 8.45 9.62
N CYS A 93 6.44 8.40 8.31
CA CYS A 93 7.25 7.39 7.69
C CYS A 93 8.68 7.75 8.04
N PRO A 94 9.37 6.95 8.84
CA PRO A 94 10.77 7.24 9.11
C PRO A 94 11.59 6.83 7.92
N ASP A 95 11.42 7.54 6.84
CA ASP A 95 12.33 7.38 5.74
C ASP A 95 13.58 8.12 6.07
N MET A 96 14.55 7.34 6.30
CA MET A 96 15.86 7.84 6.57
C MET A 96 16.42 8.43 5.32
N SER A 97 16.34 9.65 5.26
CA SER A 97 16.73 10.40 4.14
C SER A 97 18.16 10.83 4.23
N GLU A 98 18.85 10.66 3.17
CA GLU A 98 20.27 10.88 3.12
C GLU A 98 20.68 12.31 2.78
N SER A 99 19.76 13.13 2.27
CA SER A 99 20.07 14.53 2.00
C SER A 99 18.81 15.37 2.16
N VAL A 100 18.97 16.59 2.65
CA VAL A 100 17.87 17.47 3.00
C VAL A 100 17.04 17.88 1.77
N ILE A 101 17.69 18.09 0.65
CA ILE A 101 16.99 18.52 -0.59
C ILE A 101 16.24 17.37 -1.22
N ALA A 102 16.88 16.20 -1.33
CA ALA A 102 16.24 14.99 -1.82
C ALA A 102 15.10 14.56 -0.92
N ASP A 103 15.20 14.85 0.37
CA ASP A 103 14.19 14.52 1.36
C ASP A 103 12.92 15.32 1.18
N GLU A 104 13.05 16.59 0.87
CA GLU A 104 11.90 17.42 0.69
C GLU A 104 11.13 17.03 -0.56
N GLU A 105 11.84 16.77 -1.66
CA GLU A 105 11.22 16.30 -2.89
C GLU A 105 10.53 14.95 -2.69
N LYS A 106 11.20 14.02 -2.02
CA LYS A 106 10.62 12.72 -1.70
C LYS A 106 9.39 12.85 -0.81
N ARG A 107 9.48 13.72 0.19
CA ARG A 107 8.37 13.93 1.11
C ARG A 107 7.15 14.50 0.40
N MET A 108 7.38 15.44 -0.53
CA MET A 108 6.29 16.02 -1.31
C MET A 108 5.67 14.97 -2.23
N LEU A 109 6.51 14.14 -2.84
CA LEU A 109 6.03 13.06 -3.70
C LEU A 109 5.18 12.08 -2.91
N TRP A 110 5.65 11.65 -1.72
CA TRP A 110 4.90 10.73 -0.89
C TRP A 110 3.59 11.32 -0.38
N LYS A 111 3.58 12.61 -0.06
CA LYS A 111 2.33 13.28 0.32
C LYS A 111 1.34 13.26 -0.84
N ALA A 112 1.81 13.50 -2.05
CA ALA A 112 0.95 13.45 -3.23
C ALA A 112 0.42 12.05 -3.48
N ILE A 113 1.27 11.02 -3.32
CA ILE A 113 0.85 9.63 -3.45
C ILE A 113 -0.21 9.28 -2.41
N ASP A 114 -0.01 9.72 -1.16
CA ASP A 114 -0.95 9.45 -0.07
C ASP A 114 -2.34 10.05 -0.31
N ARG A 115 -2.43 11.08 -1.11
CA ARG A 115 -3.70 11.72 -1.45
C ARG A 115 -4.45 11.02 -2.58
N LEU A 116 -3.78 10.12 -3.29
CA LEU A 116 -4.43 9.38 -4.36
C LEU A 116 -5.46 8.40 -3.79
N ASP A 117 -6.53 8.24 -4.54
CA ASP A 117 -7.51 7.20 -4.27
C ASP A 117 -6.84 5.83 -4.37
N ASP A 118 -7.28 4.87 -3.55
CA ASP A 118 -6.68 3.54 -3.50
C ASP A 118 -6.63 2.84 -4.86
N ARG A 119 -7.62 3.07 -5.71
CA ARG A 119 -7.63 2.45 -7.03
C ARG A 119 -6.45 2.87 -7.92
N TYR A 120 -5.87 4.02 -7.63
CA TYR A 120 -4.68 4.51 -8.34
C TYR A 120 -3.42 4.29 -7.50
N ARG A 121 -3.53 4.49 -6.20
CA ARG A 121 -2.40 4.39 -5.30
C ARG A 121 -1.86 2.97 -5.19
N ILE A 122 -2.74 1.98 -5.07
CA ILE A 122 -2.30 0.59 -4.90
C ILE A 122 -1.54 0.09 -6.15
N PRO A 123 -2.05 0.24 -7.37
CA PRO A 123 -1.26 -0.16 -8.54
C PRO A 123 0.07 0.60 -8.64
N LEU A 124 0.08 1.87 -8.28
CA LEU A 124 1.28 2.69 -8.31
C LEU A 124 2.34 2.15 -7.34
N LEU A 125 1.94 1.82 -6.12
CA LEU A 125 2.84 1.26 -5.12
C LEU A 125 3.40 -0.10 -5.57
N LEU A 126 2.55 -0.94 -6.14
CA LEU A 126 2.98 -2.24 -6.63
C LEU A 126 3.97 -2.13 -7.78
N TYR A 127 3.76 -1.17 -8.66
CA TYR A 127 4.62 -1.00 -9.82
C TYR A 127 5.99 -0.40 -9.46
N TYR A 128 5.98 0.71 -8.71
CA TYR A 128 7.20 1.44 -8.43
C TYR A 128 7.94 0.99 -7.18
N MET A 129 7.22 0.58 -6.16
CA MET A 129 7.81 0.18 -4.90
C MET A 129 8.21 -1.29 -4.89
N GLU A 130 7.34 -2.14 -5.41
CA GLU A 130 7.54 -3.58 -5.42
C GLU A 130 8.04 -4.12 -6.75
N GLU A 131 8.17 -3.25 -7.74
CA GLU A 131 8.72 -3.60 -9.06
C GLU A 131 7.98 -4.72 -9.77
N LEU A 132 6.66 -4.81 -9.56
CA LEU A 132 5.85 -5.81 -10.24
C LEU A 132 5.53 -5.37 -11.66
N SER A 133 5.46 -6.33 -12.57
CA SER A 133 5.05 -6.07 -13.94
C SER A 133 3.55 -5.78 -13.99
N ILE A 134 3.10 -5.21 -15.09
CA ILE A 134 1.67 -4.94 -15.30
C ILE A 134 0.87 -6.24 -15.24
N ALA A 135 1.41 -7.32 -15.83
CA ALA A 135 0.76 -8.63 -15.79
C ALA A 135 0.65 -9.16 -14.36
N GLU A 136 1.70 -9.00 -13.56
CA GLU A 136 1.69 -9.44 -12.17
C GLU A 136 0.69 -8.65 -11.35
N ILE A 137 0.64 -7.33 -11.54
CA ILE A 137 -0.32 -6.47 -10.85
C ILE A 137 -1.75 -6.85 -11.22
N ALA A 138 -1.99 -7.07 -12.52
CA ALA A 138 -3.31 -7.48 -12.99
C ALA A 138 -3.77 -8.78 -12.35
N GLY A 139 -2.87 -9.77 -12.28
CA GLY A 139 -3.17 -11.03 -11.62
C GLY A 139 -3.41 -10.87 -10.13
N LEU A 140 -2.59 -10.08 -9.47
CA LEU A 140 -2.68 -9.85 -8.03
C LEU A 140 -3.97 -9.12 -7.65
N LEU A 141 -4.36 -8.11 -8.42
CA LEU A 141 -5.56 -7.33 -8.15
C LEU A 141 -6.82 -7.91 -8.80
N ALA A 142 -6.68 -8.94 -9.62
CA ALA A 142 -7.78 -9.57 -10.35
C ALA A 142 -8.51 -8.56 -11.26
N ILE A 143 -7.74 -7.78 -12.01
CA ILE A 143 -8.27 -6.81 -12.98
C ILE A 143 -7.52 -7.00 -14.30
N PRO A 144 -8.10 -6.55 -15.44
CA PRO A 144 -7.42 -6.64 -16.73
C PRO A 144 -6.14 -5.78 -16.77
N GLU A 145 -5.17 -6.19 -17.59
CA GLU A 145 -3.94 -5.44 -17.77
C GLU A 145 -4.20 -4.03 -18.30
N GLY A 146 -5.17 -3.90 -19.19
CA GLY A 146 -5.54 -2.58 -19.71
C GLY A 146 -6.03 -1.64 -18.60
N THR A 147 -6.73 -2.19 -17.62
CA THR A 147 -7.17 -1.41 -16.46
C THR A 147 -5.98 -0.96 -15.61
N VAL A 148 -4.99 -1.85 -15.42
CA VAL A 148 -3.76 -1.48 -14.71
C VAL A 148 -3.06 -0.34 -15.43
N LYS A 149 -2.90 -0.46 -16.74
CA LYS A 149 -2.24 0.58 -17.55
C LYS A 149 -2.94 1.92 -17.44
N SER A 150 -4.26 1.94 -17.57
CA SER A 150 -5.02 3.17 -17.50
C SER A 150 -4.99 3.80 -16.11
N ARG A 151 -5.02 2.97 -15.07
CA ARG A 151 -4.91 3.47 -13.69
C ARG A 151 -3.54 4.04 -13.38
N LEU A 152 -2.48 3.39 -13.85
CA LEU A 152 -1.12 3.92 -13.70
C LEU A 152 -0.96 5.24 -14.45
N HIS A 153 -1.49 5.32 -15.64
CA HIS A 153 -1.43 6.54 -16.43
C HIS A 153 -2.17 7.68 -15.73
N LYS A 154 -3.36 7.40 -15.22
CA LYS A 154 -4.14 8.39 -14.49
C LYS A 154 -3.45 8.81 -13.21
N ALA A 155 -2.87 7.86 -12.50
CA ALA A 155 -2.13 8.14 -11.26
C ALA A 155 -0.97 9.10 -11.52
N ARG A 156 -0.21 8.85 -12.59
CA ARG A 156 0.91 9.72 -12.95
C ARG A 156 0.44 11.15 -13.28
N LYS A 157 -0.66 11.26 -14.00
CA LYS A 157 -1.19 12.57 -14.32
C LYS A 157 -1.66 13.33 -13.09
N LEU A 158 -2.31 12.64 -12.16
CA LEU A 158 -2.75 13.25 -10.92
C LEU A 158 -1.55 13.72 -10.08
N LEU A 159 -0.47 12.92 -10.05
CA LEU A 159 0.74 13.30 -9.35
C LEU A 159 1.41 14.51 -9.98
N GLU A 160 1.51 14.54 -11.31
CA GLU A 160 2.10 15.67 -12.02
C GLU A 160 1.35 16.95 -11.71
N LYS A 161 0.02 16.89 -11.70
CA LYS A 161 -0.81 18.04 -11.41
C LYS A 161 -0.60 18.55 -9.98
N GLU A 162 -0.58 17.64 -9.00
CA GLU A 162 -0.36 18.04 -7.62
C GLU A 162 1.01 18.66 -7.41
N LEU A 163 2.03 18.09 -8.03
CA LEU A 163 3.39 18.61 -7.90
C LEU A 163 3.54 19.96 -8.59
N GLU A 164 2.88 20.17 -9.73
CA GLU A 164 2.87 21.46 -10.40
C GLU A 164 2.23 22.53 -9.52
N ASP A 165 1.10 22.21 -8.92
CA ASP A 165 0.41 23.13 -8.02
C ASP A 165 1.29 23.49 -6.82
N TYR A 166 2.10 22.55 -6.35
CA TYR A 166 3.00 22.81 -5.25
C TYR A 166 4.15 23.72 -5.64
N TYR A 167 4.73 23.52 -6.83
CA TYR A 167 5.88 24.31 -7.29
C TYR A 167 5.50 25.62 -7.97
N SER A 168 4.25 25.83 -8.23
CA SER A 168 3.79 27.12 -8.75
C SER A 168 3.45 28.07 -7.56
#